data_64138e0ee73333183be928783e1844de
#
_entry.id   64138e0ee73333183be928783e1844de
#
_cell.length_a   1.000
_cell.length_b   1.000
_cell.length_c   1.000
_cell.angle_alpha   90.00
_cell.angle_beta   90.00
_cell.angle_gamma   90.00
#
_symmetry.space_group_name_H-M   'P 1'
#
loop_
_entity.id
_entity.type
_entity.pdbx_description
1 polymer ?
#
loop_
_entity_poly.entity_id
_entity_poly.type
_entity_poly.pdbx_seq_one_letter_code
_entity_poly.pdbx_strand_id
1 'polypeptide(L)'
;EHGSISGAARHVGLSYRHVWGALKEAEQTLGRELIVWEKGQRAQLTDFGQKLLWAERQTQARLAPQIEALRGDIERALSMAFDDSAHVLMLYASHDAALAALRQHTSPSGLHLDIRFMGSVDAIAALNAGRCLMAGFHTLERPAANSLAAQAYRRQLKPGLHKLIGFAWRMQGLLVARGNPLGITGLQDLQRPGLRYINRASGTGTRVLLDELLAQQQINPAGINGYASQEPSHAAVAQAVASGAADAGLGIEAAALEKGLDFIPLVRERYHLVCLKSALEQPPVKALLQALPNLPHASVPQGSDEHGNVELRRWSPAGGIGGDHVPLGFAHRVVDAAKTAGRDQLRRARGSCGRAGQYR
;
A
#
# COMPACT_ATOMS: atom_id res chain seq x y z
N GLU A 1 14.94 7.82 -16.67
CA GLU A 1 14.72 8.82 -15.60
C GLU A 1 15.80 9.92 -15.58
N HIS A 2 17.07 9.57 -15.80
CA HIS A 2 18.18 10.53 -15.72
C HIS A 2 18.58 11.17 -17.06
N GLY A 3 17.91 10.81 -18.16
CA GLY A 3 18.08 11.37 -19.49
C GLY A 3 19.47 11.18 -20.11
N SER A 4 20.41 10.53 -19.43
CA SER A 4 21.74 10.19 -19.93
C SER A 4 22.37 9.03 -19.16
N ILE A 5 23.26 8.28 -19.85
CA ILE A 5 24.01 7.19 -19.22
C ILE A 5 24.94 7.72 -18.13
N SER A 6 25.55 8.90 -18.34
CA SER A 6 26.37 9.55 -17.29
C SER A 6 25.56 9.92 -16.05
N GLY A 7 24.30 10.37 -16.24
CA GLY A 7 23.37 10.65 -15.14
C GLY A 7 22.99 9.36 -14.39
N ALA A 8 22.67 8.30 -15.11
CA ALA A 8 22.38 6.99 -14.54
C ALA A 8 23.58 6.40 -13.77
N ALA A 9 24.78 6.46 -14.36
CA ALA A 9 26.01 5.98 -13.73
C ALA A 9 26.29 6.69 -12.39
N ARG A 10 26.16 8.01 -12.36
CA ARG A 10 26.29 8.79 -11.11
C ARG A 10 25.26 8.41 -10.06
N HIS A 11 24.02 8.15 -10.50
CA HIS A 11 22.93 7.76 -9.57
C HIS A 11 23.19 6.42 -8.91
N VAL A 12 23.66 5.43 -9.68
CA VAL A 12 23.97 4.08 -9.13
C VAL A 12 25.36 3.98 -8.49
N GLY A 13 26.17 5.04 -8.52
CA GLY A 13 27.51 5.05 -7.94
C GLY A 13 28.55 4.26 -8.74
N LEU A 14 28.32 4.04 -10.04
CA LEU A 14 29.20 3.31 -10.96
C LEU A 14 29.87 4.25 -11.97
N SER A 15 30.96 3.78 -12.59
CA SER A 15 31.59 4.54 -13.69
C SER A 15 30.72 4.48 -14.97
N TYR A 16 30.80 5.53 -15.77
CA TYR A 16 30.16 5.55 -17.10
C TYR A 16 30.54 4.31 -17.94
N ARG A 17 31.84 3.97 -17.95
CA ARG A 17 32.37 2.82 -18.72
C ARG A 17 31.74 1.49 -18.27
N HIS A 18 31.54 1.32 -16.98
CA HIS A 18 30.91 0.13 -16.42
C HIS A 18 29.44 0.01 -16.86
N VAL A 19 28.65 1.10 -16.68
CA VAL A 19 27.22 1.12 -17.06
C VAL A 19 27.05 0.94 -18.57
N TRP A 20 27.91 1.57 -19.36
CA TRP A 20 27.90 1.40 -20.81
C TRP A 20 28.23 -0.03 -21.24
N GLY A 21 29.29 -0.62 -20.64
CA GLY A 21 29.69 -2.01 -20.89
C GLY A 21 28.57 -3.00 -20.56
N ALA A 22 27.99 -2.90 -19.37
CA ALA A 22 26.88 -3.76 -18.94
C ALA A 22 25.65 -3.63 -19.86
N LEU A 23 25.37 -2.40 -20.32
CA LEU A 23 24.27 -2.17 -21.27
C LEU A 23 24.53 -2.86 -22.62
N LYS A 24 25.74 -2.73 -23.16
CA LYS A 24 26.10 -3.37 -24.42
C LYS A 24 26.16 -4.89 -24.35
N GLU A 25 26.61 -5.43 -23.23
CA GLU A 25 26.57 -6.87 -22.97
C GLU A 25 25.12 -7.39 -22.90
N ALA A 26 24.23 -6.65 -22.24
CA ALA A 26 22.80 -6.99 -22.19
C ALA A 26 22.17 -6.94 -23.59
N GLU A 27 22.45 -5.91 -24.41
CA GLU A 27 21.97 -5.80 -25.78
C GLU A 27 22.47 -6.95 -26.67
N GLN A 28 23.72 -7.36 -26.52
CA GLN A 28 24.29 -8.52 -27.24
C GLN A 28 23.60 -9.82 -26.83
N THR A 29 23.40 -10.04 -25.52
CA THR A 29 22.74 -11.23 -24.99
C THR A 29 21.28 -11.34 -25.45
N LEU A 30 20.57 -10.20 -25.48
CA LEU A 30 19.16 -10.13 -25.89
C LEU A 30 18.98 -10.09 -27.42
N GLY A 31 20.03 -9.82 -28.16
CA GLY A 31 20.00 -9.66 -29.62
C GLY A 31 19.19 -8.44 -30.08
N ARG A 32 18.96 -7.46 -29.20
CA ARG A 32 18.15 -6.26 -29.45
C ARG A 32 18.70 -5.06 -28.71
N GLU A 33 18.61 -3.90 -29.34
CA GLU A 33 18.97 -2.61 -28.71
C GLU A 33 17.95 -2.23 -27.64
N LEU A 34 18.45 -1.76 -26.50
CA LEU A 34 17.65 -1.28 -25.37
C LEU A 34 17.50 0.23 -25.39
N ILE A 35 18.47 0.93 -25.95
CA ILE A 35 18.49 2.38 -26.05
C ILE A 35 18.78 2.85 -27.47
N VAL A 36 18.17 3.97 -27.83
CA VAL A 36 18.54 4.76 -29.01
C VAL A 36 19.28 6.00 -28.52
N TRP A 37 20.39 6.27 -29.14
CA TRP A 37 21.21 7.45 -28.86
C TRP A 37 21.67 8.11 -30.13
N GLU A 38 21.22 9.34 -30.35
CA GLU A 38 21.68 10.19 -31.42
C GLU A 38 22.61 11.26 -30.84
N LYS A 39 23.66 11.64 -31.64
CA LYS A 39 24.63 12.62 -31.21
C LYS A 39 23.95 13.96 -30.89
N GLY A 40 24.09 14.43 -29.65
CA GLY A 40 23.49 15.68 -29.19
C GLY A 40 22.09 15.55 -28.61
N GLN A 41 21.48 14.35 -28.63
CA GLN A 41 20.20 14.08 -28.02
C GLN A 41 20.32 13.27 -26.71
N ARG A 42 19.24 13.28 -25.92
CA ARG A 42 19.15 12.44 -24.73
C ARG A 42 18.97 10.97 -25.14
N ALA A 43 19.63 10.06 -24.42
CA ALA A 43 19.41 8.65 -24.61
C ALA A 43 17.93 8.30 -24.31
N GLN A 44 17.29 7.60 -25.24
CA GLN A 44 15.90 7.14 -25.13
C GLN A 44 15.85 5.62 -25.15
N LEU A 45 14.87 5.04 -24.48
CA LEU A 45 14.62 3.60 -24.58
C LEU A 45 14.00 3.28 -25.94
N THR A 46 14.40 2.16 -26.52
CA THR A 46 13.66 1.54 -27.63
C THR A 46 12.31 1.02 -27.13
N ASP A 47 11.38 0.71 -28.01
CA ASP A 47 10.11 0.05 -27.65
C ASP A 47 10.36 -1.26 -26.89
N PHE A 48 11.39 -1.99 -27.28
CA PHE A 48 11.80 -3.21 -26.57
C PHE A 48 12.34 -2.90 -25.17
N GLY A 49 13.21 -1.90 -25.04
CA GLY A 49 13.72 -1.43 -23.77
C GLY A 49 12.62 -0.91 -22.85
N GLN A 50 11.61 -0.23 -23.38
CA GLN A 50 10.43 0.23 -22.62
C GLN A 50 9.62 -0.96 -22.10
N LYS A 51 9.35 -1.96 -22.94
CA LYS A 51 8.62 -3.18 -22.55
C LYS A 51 9.36 -3.97 -21.48
N LEU A 52 10.68 -4.09 -21.58
CA LEU A 52 11.52 -4.77 -20.59
C LEU A 52 11.50 -4.03 -19.25
N LEU A 53 11.69 -2.72 -19.26
CA LEU A 53 11.61 -1.89 -18.06
C LEU A 53 10.20 -1.94 -17.43
N TRP A 54 9.17 -1.97 -18.24
CA TRP A 54 7.80 -2.14 -17.75
C TRP A 54 7.61 -3.49 -17.04
N ALA A 55 8.05 -4.58 -17.66
CA ALA A 55 7.93 -5.92 -17.08
C ALA A 55 8.67 -6.03 -15.74
N GLU A 56 9.87 -5.43 -15.63
CA GLU A 56 10.65 -5.37 -14.41
C GLU A 56 9.89 -4.59 -13.31
N ARG A 57 9.42 -3.37 -13.60
CA ARG A 57 8.69 -2.52 -12.66
C ARG A 57 7.38 -3.16 -12.20
N GLN A 58 6.67 -3.83 -13.10
CA GLN A 58 5.45 -4.56 -12.77
C GLN A 58 5.75 -5.73 -11.84
N THR A 59 6.82 -6.46 -12.11
CA THR A 59 7.26 -7.58 -11.26
C THR A 59 7.65 -7.08 -9.86
N GLN A 60 8.42 -6.02 -9.76
CA GLN A 60 8.76 -5.40 -8.47
C GLN A 60 7.50 -4.94 -7.70
N ALA A 61 6.56 -4.26 -8.36
CA ALA A 61 5.34 -3.79 -7.72
C ALA A 61 4.45 -4.96 -7.21
N ARG A 62 4.46 -6.10 -7.91
CA ARG A 62 3.76 -7.32 -7.47
C ARG A 62 4.44 -8.01 -6.30
N LEU A 63 5.77 -8.02 -6.27
CA LEU A 63 6.56 -8.67 -5.22
C LEU A 63 6.75 -7.78 -3.97
N ALA A 64 6.59 -6.47 -4.07
CA ALA A 64 6.84 -5.53 -2.98
C ALA A 64 6.18 -5.92 -1.64
N PRO A 65 4.89 -6.35 -1.58
CA PRO A 65 4.28 -6.78 -0.33
C PRO A 65 4.94 -8.03 0.28
N GLN A 66 5.41 -8.96 -0.56
CA GLN A 66 6.08 -10.19 -0.11
C GLN A 66 7.48 -9.89 0.42
N ILE A 67 8.23 -9.05 -0.29
CA ILE A 67 9.57 -8.59 0.13
C ILE A 67 9.46 -7.86 1.47
N GLU A 68 8.46 -7.02 1.64
CA GLU A 68 8.22 -6.29 2.89
C GLU A 68 7.87 -7.24 4.04
N ALA A 69 7.06 -8.27 3.81
CA ALA A 69 6.76 -9.29 4.81
C ALA A 69 8.01 -10.05 5.24
N LEU A 70 8.80 -10.54 4.28
CA LEU A 70 10.07 -11.25 4.56
C LEU A 70 11.09 -10.39 5.31
N ARG A 71 11.19 -9.11 4.95
CA ARG A 71 12.02 -8.15 5.69
C ARG A 71 11.57 -8.02 7.14
N GLY A 72 10.26 -7.93 7.38
CA GLY A 72 9.70 -7.91 8.73
C GLY A 72 10.01 -9.18 9.53
N ASP A 73 9.99 -10.35 8.88
CA ASP A 73 10.37 -11.62 9.52
C ASP A 73 11.84 -11.63 9.98
N ILE A 74 12.74 -11.12 9.15
CA ILE A 74 14.18 -11.01 9.49
C ILE A 74 14.38 -10.00 10.62
N GLU A 75 13.79 -8.81 10.52
CA GLU A 75 13.88 -7.77 11.56
C GLU A 75 13.37 -8.28 12.90
N ARG A 76 12.25 -9.02 12.91
CA ARG A 76 11.71 -9.66 14.12
C ARG A 76 12.67 -10.70 14.69
N ALA A 77 13.18 -11.60 13.86
CA ALA A 77 14.09 -12.65 14.32
C ALA A 77 15.35 -12.08 14.97
N LEU A 78 15.91 -11.03 14.35
CA LEU A 78 17.07 -10.33 14.92
C LEU A 78 16.72 -9.63 16.23
N SER A 79 15.61 -8.92 16.29
CA SER A 79 15.18 -8.22 17.51
C SER A 79 14.95 -9.16 18.68
N MET A 80 14.28 -10.30 18.43
CA MET A 80 14.07 -11.32 19.47
C MET A 80 15.37 -11.98 19.92
N ALA A 81 16.39 -12.03 19.06
CA ALA A 81 17.70 -12.58 19.43
C ALA A 81 18.51 -11.63 20.33
N PHE A 82 18.20 -10.33 20.30
CA PHE A 82 18.94 -9.30 21.04
C PHE A 82 18.15 -8.70 22.23
N ASP A 83 16.86 -8.92 22.34
CA ASP A 83 15.98 -8.35 23.37
C ASP A 83 14.93 -9.36 23.84
N ASP A 84 15.18 -9.97 25.00
CA ASP A 84 14.27 -10.93 25.62
C ASP A 84 12.96 -10.28 26.12
N SER A 85 12.90 -8.96 26.23
CA SER A 85 11.70 -8.21 26.63
C SER A 85 10.81 -7.82 25.44
N ALA A 86 11.23 -8.09 24.21
CA ALA A 86 10.52 -7.73 23.02
C ALA A 86 9.17 -8.47 22.92
N HIS A 87 8.14 -7.72 22.55
CA HIS A 87 6.82 -8.26 22.28
C HIS A 87 6.58 -8.41 20.78
N VAL A 88 6.04 -9.56 20.36
CA VAL A 88 5.64 -9.80 18.98
C VAL A 88 4.13 -9.82 18.86
N LEU A 89 3.58 -8.97 18.00
CA LEU A 89 2.17 -8.95 17.64
C LEU A 89 1.97 -9.47 16.22
N MET A 90 1.34 -10.64 16.11
CA MET A 90 0.97 -11.19 14.81
C MET A 90 -0.29 -10.49 14.28
N LEU A 91 -0.17 -9.83 13.13
CA LEU A 91 -1.20 -9.03 12.47
C LEU A 91 -1.42 -9.52 11.03
N TYR A 92 -2.64 -9.95 10.71
CA TYR A 92 -3.02 -10.29 9.34
C TYR A 92 -3.86 -9.18 8.73
N ALA A 93 -3.50 -8.69 7.56
CA ALA A 93 -4.12 -7.48 7.00
C ALA A 93 -3.94 -7.36 5.48
N SER A 94 -4.76 -6.56 4.83
CA SER A 94 -4.46 -6.11 3.47
C SER A 94 -3.28 -5.12 3.48
N HIS A 95 -2.46 -5.17 2.43
CA HIS A 95 -1.28 -4.31 2.32
C HIS A 95 -1.68 -2.82 2.34
N ASP A 96 -1.03 -2.06 3.24
CA ASP A 96 -1.19 -0.62 3.37
C ASP A 96 0.10 0.01 3.91
N ALA A 97 0.48 1.16 3.35
CA ALA A 97 1.68 1.89 3.78
C ALA A 97 1.60 2.34 5.26
N ALA A 98 0.39 2.55 5.79
CA ALA A 98 0.19 2.88 7.20
C ALA A 98 0.66 1.76 8.14
N LEU A 99 0.57 0.49 7.72
CA LEU A 99 1.07 -0.63 8.50
C LEU A 99 2.60 -0.68 8.53
N ALA A 100 3.25 -0.34 7.42
CA ALA A 100 4.70 -0.22 7.38
C ALA A 100 5.20 0.90 8.31
N ALA A 101 4.51 2.05 8.29
CA ALA A 101 4.79 3.15 9.21
C ALA A 101 4.55 2.76 10.68
N LEU A 102 3.47 2.03 10.97
CA LEU A 102 3.18 1.51 12.31
C LEU A 102 4.30 0.60 12.80
N ARG A 103 4.75 -0.34 11.97
CA ARG A 103 5.87 -1.23 12.31
C ARG A 103 7.14 -0.47 12.65
N GLN A 104 7.51 0.52 11.82
CA GLN A 104 8.68 1.36 12.08
C GLN A 104 8.55 2.16 13.38
N HIS A 105 7.34 2.62 13.68
CA HIS A 105 7.08 3.42 14.88
C HIS A 105 7.14 2.59 16.17
N THR A 106 6.64 1.34 16.14
CA THR A 106 6.56 0.47 17.32
C THR A 106 7.85 -0.26 17.63
N SER A 107 8.70 -0.52 16.63
CA SER A 107 9.96 -1.27 16.80
C SER A 107 10.91 -0.67 17.86
N PRO A 108 11.14 0.65 17.94
CA PRO A 108 12.01 1.23 18.96
C PRO A 108 11.50 1.07 20.40
N SER A 109 10.20 0.80 20.58
CA SER A 109 9.58 0.56 21.90
C SER A 109 9.52 -0.93 22.29
N GLY A 110 10.21 -1.81 21.56
CA GLY A 110 10.22 -3.24 21.81
C GLY A 110 8.97 -3.98 21.34
N LEU A 111 8.07 -3.32 20.58
CA LEU A 111 6.93 -3.98 19.96
C LEU A 111 7.19 -4.25 18.47
N HIS A 112 7.35 -5.51 18.11
CA HIS A 112 7.57 -5.97 16.75
C HIS A 112 6.27 -6.49 16.14
N LEU A 113 5.91 -5.96 14.95
CA LEU A 113 4.72 -6.39 14.23
C LEU A 113 5.10 -7.45 13.17
N ASP A 114 4.60 -8.67 13.37
CA ASP A 114 4.64 -9.73 12.35
C ASP A 114 3.41 -9.56 11.44
N ILE A 115 3.59 -8.86 10.33
CA ILE A 115 2.49 -8.51 9.43
C ILE A 115 2.47 -9.49 8.26
N ARG A 116 1.34 -10.21 8.11
CA ARG A 116 1.07 -11.07 6.96
C ARG A 116 -0.02 -10.47 6.10
N PHE A 117 0.32 -10.24 4.82
CA PHE A 117 -0.60 -9.59 3.90
C PHE A 117 -1.56 -10.59 3.25
N MET A 118 -2.87 -10.32 3.39
CA MET A 118 -3.96 -11.09 2.80
C MET A 118 -5.22 -10.25 2.64
N GLY A 119 -6.26 -10.79 2.01
CA GLY A 119 -7.54 -10.11 1.87
C GLY A 119 -8.20 -9.80 3.22
N SER A 120 -8.96 -8.70 3.30
CA SER A 120 -9.61 -8.25 4.53
C SER A 120 -10.53 -9.31 5.16
N VAL A 121 -11.28 -10.04 4.34
CA VAL A 121 -12.18 -11.12 4.81
C VAL A 121 -11.38 -12.28 5.38
N ASP A 122 -10.32 -12.68 4.67
CA ASP A 122 -9.43 -13.77 5.08
C ASP A 122 -8.64 -13.43 6.35
N ALA A 123 -8.25 -12.16 6.52
CA ALA A 123 -7.58 -11.68 7.71
C ALA A 123 -8.47 -11.83 8.96
N ILE A 124 -9.76 -11.45 8.87
CA ILE A 124 -10.71 -11.62 9.97
C ILE A 124 -11.01 -13.11 10.22
N ALA A 125 -11.11 -13.93 9.16
CA ALA A 125 -11.26 -15.36 9.30
C ALA A 125 -10.05 -16.01 9.99
N ALA A 126 -8.85 -15.56 9.69
CA ALA A 126 -7.61 -16.00 10.35
C ALA A 126 -7.58 -15.62 11.84
N LEU A 127 -8.06 -14.41 12.20
CA LEU A 127 -8.23 -13.99 13.59
C LEU A 127 -9.20 -14.93 14.34
N ASN A 128 -10.35 -15.23 13.72
CA ASN A 128 -11.34 -16.13 14.29
C ASN A 128 -10.83 -17.57 14.47
N ALA A 129 -9.90 -17.99 13.62
CA ALA A 129 -9.21 -19.26 13.71
C ALA A 129 -8.01 -19.26 14.69
N GLY A 130 -7.76 -18.16 15.40
CA GLY A 130 -6.65 -18.03 16.36
C GLY A 130 -5.26 -17.98 15.71
N ARG A 131 -5.17 -17.72 14.40
CA ARG A 131 -3.89 -17.66 13.68
C ARG A 131 -3.14 -16.35 13.82
N CYS A 132 -3.81 -15.32 14.34
CA CYS A 132 -3.22 -14.02 14.66
C CYS A 132 -3.92 -13.40 15.87
N LEU A 133 -3.30 -12.39 16.49
CA LEU A 133 -3.89 -11.63 17.60
C LEU A 133 -4.73 -10.46 17.12
N MET A 134 -4.44 -9.98 15.91
CA MET A 134 -5.10 -8.83 15.32
C MET A 134 -5.27 -9.00 13.82
N ALA A 135 -6.36 -8.46 13.27
CA ALA A 135 -6.59 -8.38 11.84
C ALA A 135 -6.85 -6.95 11.39
N GLY A 136 -6.49 -6.63 10.14
CA GLY A 136 -6.75 -5.34 9.51
C GLY A 136 -7.74 -5.45 8.36
N PHE A 137 -8.72 -4.54 8.29
CA PHE A 137 -9.71 -4.52 7.23
C PHE A 137 -10.22 -3.11 6.95
N HIS A 138 -10.80 -2.90 5.77
CA HIS A 138 -11.28 -1.61 5.31
C HIS A 138 -12.81 -1.60 5.19
N THR A 139 -13.43 -0.46 5.51
CA THR A 139 -14.85 -0.21 5.27
C THR A 139 -15.06 1.20 4.75
N LEU A 140 -16.18 1.43 4.10
CA LEU A 140 -16.70 2.79 3.95
C LEU A 140 -16.82 3.46 5.32
N GLU A 141 -16.72 4.77 5.37
CA GLU A 141 -16.91 5.54 6.59
C GLU A 141 -18.27 5.25 7.25
N ARG A 142 -19.31 5.14 6.43
CA ARG A 142 -20.68 4.83 6.86
C ARG A 142 -21.26 3.73 5.97
N PRO A 143 -20.88 2.46 6.19
CA PRO A 143 -21.39 1.37 5.39
C PRO A 143 -22.90 1.21 5.66
N ALA A 144 -23.70 1.10 4.59
CA ALA A 144 -25.10 0.76 4.73
C ALA A 144 -25.22 -0.66 5.34
N ALA A 145 -26.24 -0.88 6.17
CA ALA A 145 -26.42 -2.17 6.88
C ALA A 145 -26.57 -3.38 5.93
N ASN A 146 -27.08 -3.15 4.74
CA ASN A 146 -27.28 -4.15 3.68
C ASN A 146 -26.21 -4.10 2.59
N SER A 147 -25.13 -3.32 2.77
CA SER A 147 -24.03 -3.23 1.80
C SER A 147 -23.30 -4.56 1.63
N LEU A 148 -22.67 -4.76 0.47
CA LEU A 148 -21.84 -5.94 0.19
C LEU A 148 -20.71 -6.06 1.21
N ALA A 149 -20.07 -4.96 1.59
CA ALA A 149 -19.06 -4.91 2.61
C ALA A 149 -19.61 -5.35 3.98
N ALA A 150 -20.78 -4.82 4.38
CA ALA A 150 -21.42 -5.23 5.64
C ALA A 150 -21.79 -6.73 5.64
N GLN A 151 -22.24 -7.26 4.52
CA GLN A 151 -22.55 -8.70 4.38
C GLN A 151 -21.28 -9.56 4.44
N ALA A 152 -20.18 -9.15 3.77
CA ALA A 152 -18.91 -9.87 3.79
C ALA A 152 -18.32 -9.97 5.21
N TYR A 153 -18.37 -8.88 5.98
CA TYR A 153 -17.79 -8.83 7.33
C TYR A 153 -18.72 -9.34 8.43
N ARG A 154 -20.06 -9.23 8.27
CA ARG A 154 -21.06 -9.66 9.26
C ARG A 154 -20.93 -11.12 9.66
N ARG A 155 -20.54 -11.98 8.74
CA ARG A 155 -20.33 -13.41 9.01
C ARG A 155 -19.12 -13.67 9.91
N GLN A 156 -18.14 -12.78 9.86
CA GLN A 156 -16.85 -12.92 10.54
C GLN A 156 -16.80 -12.13 11.86
N LEU A 157 -17.39 -10.93 11.89
CA LEU A 157 -17.38 -10.05 13.06
C LEU A 157 -18.60 -10.33 13.94
N LYS A 158 -18.36 -10.69 15.23
CA LYS A 158 -19.41 -11.00 16.21
C LYS A 158 -19.47 -9.90 17.27
N PRO A 159 -20.66 -9.29 17.51
CA PRO A 159 -20.85 -8.34 18.61
C PRO A 159 -20.48 -8.95 19.95
N GLY A 160 -19.82 -8.17 20.79
CA GLY A 160 -19.39 -8.63 22.13
C GLY A 160 -18.12 -9.47 22.16
N LEU A 161 -17.74 -10.12 21.04
CA LEU A 161 -16.52 -10.91 20.94
C LEU A 161 -15.34 -10.09 20.39
N HIS A 162 -15.60 -9.26 19.39
CA HIS A 162 -14.58 -8.45 18.72
C HIS A 162 -14.56 -7.03 19.23
N LYS A 163 -13.36 -6.43 19.22
CA LYS A 163 -13.12 -5.00 19.42
C LYS A 163 -12.53 -4.41 18.14
N LEU A 164 -13.14 -3.32 17.67
CA LEU A 164 -12.68 -2.55 16.52
C LEU A 164 -11.91 -1.34 16.99
N ILE A 165 -10.79 -1.08 16.36
CA ILE A 165 -9.91 0.05 16.60
C ILE A 165 -9.82 0.81 15.28
N GLY A 166 -10.28 2.07 15.26
CA GLY A 166 -10.07 2.91 14.08
C GLY A 166 -8.59 3.21 13.93
N PHE A 167 -8.03 2.92 12.77
CA PHE A 167 -6.59 3.03 12.56
C PHE A 167 -6.23 4.20 11.63
N ALA A 168 -6.77 4.22 10.42
CA ALA A 168 -6.46 5.24 9.43
C ALA A 168 -7.65 5.56 8.53
N TRP A 169 -7.62 6.74 7.92
CA TRP A 169 -8.52 7.16 6.86
C TRP A 169 -7.75 7.24 5.55
N ARG A 170 -8.39 6.95 4.44
CA ARG A 170 -7.82 7.15 3.12
C ARG A 170 -8.89 7.42 2.08
N MET A 171 -8.50 8.10 1.01
CA MET A 171 -9.34 8.24 -0.17
C MET A 171 -9.11 7.06 -1.11
N GLN A 172 -10.20 6.46 -1.58
CA GLN A 172 -10.23 5.53 -2.71
C GLN A 172 -10.74 6.27 -3.93
N GLY A 173 -10.13 6.03 -5.07
CA GLY A 173 -10.47 6.69 -6.30
C GLY A 173 -9.91 5.98 -7.52
N LEU A 174 -10.18 6.54 -8.70
CA LEU A 174 -9.61 6.04 -9.93
C LEU A 174 -8.22 6.65 -10.15
N LEU A 175 -7.27 5.79 -10.44
CA LEU A 175 -5.94 6.15 -10.91
C LEU A 175 -6.01 6.18 -12.44
N VAL A 176 -5.58 7.30 -13.02
CA VAL A 176 -5.59 7.51 -14.48
C VAL A 176 -4.25 8.12 -14.91
N ALA A 177 -3.92 8.01 -16.18
CA ALA A 177 -2.70 8.59 -16.71
C ALA A 177 -2.65 10.10 -16.45
N ARG A 178 -1.43 10.64 -16.29
CA ARG A 178 -1.21 12.06 -16.03
C ARG A 178 -1.87 12.93 -17.10
N GLY A 179 -2.57 13.98 -16.66
CA GLY A 179 -3.36 14.86 -17.53
C GLY A 179 -4.71 14.28 -17.90
N ASN A 180 -5.05 13.07 -17.42
CA ASN A 180 -6.33 12.40 -17.69
C ASN A 180 -6.76 12.47 -19.17
N PRO A 181 -5.96 11.98 -20.11
CA PRO A 181 -6.17 12.18 -21.55
C PRO A 181 -7.49 11.62 -22.06
N LEU A 182 -8.09 10.65 -21.34
CA LEU A 182 -9.37 10.05 -21.69
C LEU A 182 -10.57 10.76 -21.03
N GLY A 183 -10.34 11.80 -20.22
CA GLY A 183 -11.40 12.57 -19.56
C GLY A 183 -12.30 11.70 -18.69
N ILE A 184 -11.70 10.76 -17.94
CA ILE A 184 -12.40 9.89 -16.99
C ILE A 184 -12.80 10.73 -15.78
N THR A 185 -14.08 10.71 -15.39
CA THR A 185 -14.61 11.50 -14.27
C THR A 185 -15.24 10.65 -13.18
N GLY A 186 -15.53 9.38 -13.46
CA GLY A 186 -16.17 8.47 -12.50
C GLY A 186 -16.30 7.04 -13.00
N LEU A 187 -17.00 6.22 -12.21
CA LEU A 187 -17.16 4.78 -12.48
C LEU A 187 -17.98 4.50 -13.75
N GLN A 188 -18.88 5.40 -14.13
CA GLN A 188 -19.69 5.27 -15.35
C GLN A 188 -18.80 5.18 -16.60
N ASP A 189 -17.69 5.92 -16.60
CA ASP A 189 -16.76 5.98 -17.73
C ASP A 189 -16.03 4.66 -17.97
N LEU A 190 -15.96 3.77 -16.97
CA LEU A 190 -15.31 2.47 -17.10
C LEU A 190 -16.01 1.54 -18.11
N GLN A 191 -17.28 1.84 -18.47
CA GLN A 191 -18.04 1.10 -19.48
C GLN A 191 -17.79 1.61 -20.92
N ARG A 192 -16.97 2.65 -21.10
CA ARG A 192 -16.67 3.18 -22.43
C ARG A 192 -15.98 2.11 -23.30
N PRO A 193 -16.42 1.93 -24.57
CA PRO A 193 -15.75 1.03 -25.49
C PRO A 193 -14.26 1.34 -25.64
N GLY A 194 -13.43 0.30 -25.55
CA GLY A 194 -11.97 0.42 -25.69
C GLY A 194 -11.21 0.86 -24.45
N LEU A 195 -11.87 1.37 -23.38
CA LEU A 195 -11.22 1.67 -22.13
C LEU A 195 -10.81 0.36 -21.43
N ARG A 196 -9.55 0.29 -21.00
CA ARG A 196 -8.98 -0.87 -20.32
C ARG A 196 -8.88 -0.60 -18.81
N TYR A 197 -9.57 -1.40 -18.04
CA TYR A 197 -9.55 -1.32 -16.59
C TYR A 197 -8.70 -2.43 -15.97
N ILE A 198 -8.04 -2.13 -14.86
CA ILE A 198 -7.33 -3.11 -14.04
C ILE A 198 -7.86 -3.09 -12.61
N ASN A 199 -8.14 -4.27 -12.07
CA ASN A 199 -8.77 -4.43 -10.77
C ASN A 199 -7.77 -4.86 -9.69
N ARG A 200 -8.22 -4.81 -8.45
CA ARG A 200 -7.56 -5.47 -7.32
C ARG A 200 -7.98 -6.94 -7.26
N ALA A 201 -7.11 -7.76 -6.67
CA ALA A 201 -7.39 -9.17 -6.46
C ALA A 201 -8.71 -9.39 -5.69
N SER A 202 -9.43 -10.45 -6.05
CA SER A 202 -10.66 -10.87 -5.37
C SER A 202 -10.43 -11.07 -3.87
N GLY A 203 -11.42 -10.72 -3.03
CA GLY A 203 -11.31 -10.82 -1.57
C GLY A 203 -10.59 -9.64 -0.90
N THR A 204 -9.97 -8.73 -1.66
CA THR A 204 -9.41 -7.50 -1.09
C THR A 204 -10.53 -6.50 -0.74
N GLY A 205 -10.30 -5.67 0.30
CA GLY A 205 -11.27 -4.63 0.69
C GLY A 205 -11.59 -3.65 -0.43
N THR A 206 -10.60 -3.28 -1.24
CA THR A 206 -10.79 -2.40 -2.42
C THR A 206 -11.66 -3.06 -3.48
N ARG A 207 -11.54 -4.38 -3.68
CA ARG A 207 -12.41 -5.10 -4.61
C ARG A 207 -13.86 -5.13 -4.13
N VAL A 208 -14.07 -5.45 -2.86
CA VAL A 208 -15.40 -5.42 -2.22
C VAL A 208 -16.00 -4.02 -2.32
N LEU A 209 -15.20 -2.98 -2.09
CA LEU A 209 -15.62 -1.58 -2.23
C LEU A 209 -16.02 -1.23 -3.66
N LEU A 210 -15.23 -1.63 -4.67
CA LEU A 210 -15.58 -1.41 -6.07
C LEU A 210 -16.94 -2.04 -6.40
N ASP A 211 -17.11 -3.31 -6.03
CA ASP A 211 -18.32 -4.06 -6.31
C ASP A 211 -19.56 -3.40 -5.67
N GLU A 212 -19.39 -2.86 -4.45
CA GLU A 212 -20.42 -2.07 -3.77
C GLU A 212 -20.74 -0.76 -4.50
N LEU A 213 -19.72 0.00 -4.90
CA LEU A 213 -19.91 1.27 -5.63
C LEU A 213 -20.56 1.06 -7.00
N LEU A 214 -20.18 0.00 -7.72
CA LEU A 214 -20.81 -0.37 -8.99
C LEU A 214 -22.28 -0.73 -8.79
N ALA A 215 -22.61 -1.51 -7.76
CA ALA A 215 -23.98 -1.88 -7.43
C ALA A 215 -24.82 -0.66 -7.05
N GLN A 216 -24.29 0.27 -6.25
CA GLN A 216 -24.97 1.52 -5.88
C GLN A 216 -25.30 2.40 -7.09
N GLN A 217 -24.41 2.44 -8.09
CA GLN A 217 -24.58 3.21 -9.32
C GLN A 217 -25.27 2.40 -10.45
N GLN A 218 -25.71 1.18 -10.17
CA GLN A 218 -26.34 0.28 -11.15
C GLN A 218 -25.47 0.00 -12.38
N ILE A 219 -24.13 -0.01 -12.20
CA ILE A 219 -23.17 -0.31 -13.25
C ILE A 219 -22.99 -1.84 -13.33
N ASN A 220 -23.19 -2.41 -14.52
CA ASN A 220 -22.95 -3.83 -14.73
C ASN A 220 -21.44 -4.10 -14.89
N PRO A 221 -20.82 -4.87 -13.98
CA PRO A 221 -19.40 -5.21 -14.09
C PRO A 221 -18.99 -5.91 -15.38
N ALA A 222 -19.92 -6.66 -16.01
CA ALA A 222 -19.65 -7.34 -17.28
C ALA A 222 -19.43 -6.36 -18.45
N GLY A 223 -19.87 -5.10 -18.32
CA GLY A 223 -19.62 -4.04 -19.29
C GLY A 223 -18.24 -3.38 -19.15
N ILE A 224 -17.48 -3.70 -18.11
CA ILE A 224 -16.16 -3.12 -17.86
C ILE A 224 -15.09 -4.03 -18.45
N ASN A 225 -14.43 -3.54 -19.49
CA ASN A 225 -13.32 -4.27 -20.12
C ASN A 225 -12.11 -4.32 -19.15
N GLY A 226 -11.69 -5.52 -18.76
CA GLY A 226 -10.61 -5.73 -17.79
C GLY A 226 -11.06 -5.89 -16.34
N TYR A 227 -12.39 -5.93 -16.05
CA TYR A 227 -12.88 -6.17 -14.69
C TYR A 227 -12.36 -7.47 -14.05
N ALA A 228 -12.09 -8.51 -14.85
CA ALA A 228 -11.50 -9.76 -14.40
C ALA A 228 -9.97 -9.72 -14.27
N SER A 229 -9.31 -8.73 -14.88
CA SER A 229 -7.86 -8.54 -14.81
C SER A 229 -7.49 -7.99 -13.43
N GLN A 230 -6.55 -8.62 -12.74
CA GLN A 230 -6.31 -8.36 -11.31
C GLN A 230 -4.84 -8.12 -10.99
N GLU A 231 -4.59 -7.23 -10.02
CA GLU A 231 -3.28 -6.97 -9.45
C GLU A 231 -3.30 -7.11 -7.92
N PRO A 232 -2.21 -7.62 -7.32
CA PRO A 232 -2.18 -7.96 -5.89
C PRO A 232 -2.07 -6.75 -4.96
N SER A 233 -1.60 -5.59 -5.44
CA SER A 233 -1.37 -4.40 -4.62
C SER A 233 -1.83 -3.12 -5.30
N HIS A 234 -2.01 -2.03 -4.53
CA HIS A 234 -2.28 -0.69 -5.09
C HIS A 234 -1.12 -0.20 -5.97
N ALA A 235 0.12 -0.50 -5.57
CA ALA A 235 1.31 -0.17 -6.35
C ALA A 235 1.33 -0.89 -7.70
N ALA A 236 0.88 -2.16 -7.76
CA ALA A 236 0.81 -2.91 -9.00
C ALA A 236 -0.30 -2.38 -9.94
N VAL A 237 -1.47 -1.99 -9.39
CA VAL A 237 -2.52 -1.29 -10.16
C VAL A 237 -2.00 0.04 -10.71
N ALA A 238 -1.37 0.86 -9.87
CA ALA A 238 -0.79 2.13 -10.28
C ALA A 238 0.30 1.94 -11.34
N GLN A 239 1.15 0.92 -11.20
CA GLN A 239 2.18 0.59 -12.19
C GLN A 239 1.57 0.18 -13.53
N ALA A 240 0.47 -0.61 -13.53
CA ALA A 240 -0.22 -1.00 -14.76
C ALA A 240 -0.79 0.21 -15.51
N VAL A 241 -1.35 1.19 -14.78
CA VAL A 241 -1.84 2.44 -15.38
C VAL A 241 -0.67 3.32 -15.86
N ALA A 242 0.38 3.48 -15.06
CA ALA A 242 1.54 4.30 -15.41
C ALA A 242 2.29 3.79 -16.65
N SER A 243 2.26 2.49 -16.89
CA SER A 243 2.88 1.86 -18.08
C SER A 243 1.97 1.85 -19.32
N GLY A 244 0.71 2.27 -19.20
CA GLY A 244 -0.27 2.19 -20.27
C GLY A 244 -0.79 0.77 -20.54
N ALA A 245 -0.56 -0.20 -19.64
CA ALA A 245 -1.17 -1.53 -19.74
C ALA A 245 -2.67 -1.48 -19.45
N ALA A 246 -3.09 -0.54 -18.62
CA ALA A 246 -4.48 -0.18 -18.36
C ALA A 246 -4.66 1.34 -18.44
N ASP A 247 -5.88 1.78 -18.67
CA ASP A 247 -6.24 3.20 -18.76
C ASP A 247 -6.76 3.74 -17.43
N ALA A 248 -7.32 2.86 -16.60
CA ALA A 248 -7.79 3.17 -15.26
C ALA A 248 -7.69 1.97 -14.30
N GLY A 249 -7.60 2.25 -13.01
CA GLY A 249 -7.69 1.25 -11.95
C GLY A 249 -8.16 1.87 -10.63
N LEU A 250 -8.81 1.09 -9.75
CA LEU A 250 -9.21 1.58 -8.44
C LEU A 250 -8.06 1.42 -7.44
N GLY A 251 -7.75 2.50 -6.74
CA GLY A 251 -6.68 2.49 -5.75
C GLY A 251 -6.72 3.67 -4.78
N ILE A 252 -5.64 3.85 -4.05
CA ILE A 252 -5.46 4.93 -3.08
C ILE A 252 -4.66 6.08 -3.70
N GLU A 253 -4.91 7.31 -3.24
CA GLU A 253 -4.24 8.51 -3.71
C GLU A 253 -2.70 8.43 -3.60
N ALA A 254 -2.19 7.85 -2.52
CA ALA A 254 -0.76 7.68 -2.32
C ALA A 254 -0.08 6.87 -3.44
N ALA A 255 -0.76 5.83 -3.95
CA ALA A 255 -0.23 5.01 -5.05
C ALA A 255 -0.24 5.78 -6.39
N ALA A 256 -1.23 6.65 -6.61
CA ALA A 256 -1.24 7.55 -7.76
C ALA A 256 -0.07 8.53 -7.73
N LEU A 257 0.13 9.21 -6.60
CA LEU A 257 1.19 10.19 -6.40
C LEU A 257 2.59 9.57 -6.57
N GLU A 258 2.80 8.38 -6.03
CA GLU A 258 4.09 7.66 -6.16
C GLU A 258 4.47 7.40 -7.64
N LYS A 259 3.49 7.13 -8.48
CA LYS A 259 3.69 6.81 -9.90
C LYS A 259 3.47 8.01 -10.83
N GLY A 260 3.19 9.20 -10.29
CA GLY A 260 2.95 10.41 -11.08
C GLY A 260 1.68 10.37 -11.92
N LEU A 261 0.67 9.63 -11.43
CA LEU A 261 -0.66 9.53 -12.03
C LEU A 261 -1.58 10.63 -11.49
N ASP A 262 -2.64 10.92 -12.22
CA ASP A 262 -3.76 11.68 -11.70
C ASP A 262 -4.71 10.77 -10.91
N PHE A 263 -5.38 11.38 -9.93
CA PHE A 263 -6.28 10.70 -9.01
C PHE A 263 -7.67 11.34 -9.04
N ILE A 264 -8.69 10.53 -9.28
CA ILE A 264 -10.09 10.96 -9.27
C ILE A 264 -10.73 10.40 -8.00
N PRO A 265 -10.95 11.23 -6.96
CA PRO A 265 -11.48 10.76 -5.68
C PRO A 265 -12.92 10.27 -5.84
N LEU A 266 -13.23 9.12 -5.28
CA LEU A 266 -14.58 8.56 -5.30
C LEU A 266 -15.20 8.48 -3.92
N VAL A 267 -14.47 7.95 -2.94
CA VAL A 267 -15.02 7.69 -1.61
C VAL A 267 -13.94 7.63 -0.54
N ARG A 268 -14.31 8.06 0.65
CA ARG A 268 -13.49 7.95 1.86
C ARG A 268 -13.75 6.61 2.54
N GLU A 269 -12.69 5.89 2.86
CA GLU A 269 -12.76 4.66 3.64
C GLU A 269 -11.96 4.76 4.93
N ARG A 270 -12.32 3.91 5.88
CA ARG A 270 -11.64 3.77 7.15
C ARG A 270 -10.96 2.41 7.22
N TYR A 271 -9.70 2.42 7.61
CA TYR A 271 -8.98 1.23 7.97
C TYR A 271 -9.17 0.93 9.46
N HIS A 272 -9.59 -0.29 9.74
CA HIS A 272 -9.81 -0.76 11.10
C HIS A 272 -8.82 -1.86 11.42
N LEU A 273 -8.32 -1.85 12.66
CA LEU A 273 -7.74 -3.01 13.28
C LEU A 273 -8.82 -3.69 14.14
N VAL A 274 -8.80 -5.01 14.21
CA VAL A 274 -9.73 -5.79 15.01
C VAL A 274 -9.01 -6.88 15.79
N CYS A 275 -9.37 -7.06 17.05
CA CYS A 275 -8.91 -8.16 17.90
C CYS A 275 -10.07 -8.78 18.67
N LEU A 276 -9.85 -9.94 19.28
CA LEU A 276 -10.78 -10.49 20.24
C LEU A 276 -10.77 -9.65 21.52
N LYS A 277 -11.91 -9.51 22.18
CA LYS A 277 -12.01 -8.77 23.46
C LYS A 277 -11.04 -9.33 24.51
N SER A 278 -10.87 -10.65 24.55
CA SER A 278 -9.92 -11.33 25.45
C SER A 278 -8.44 -10.99 25.17
N ALA A 279 -8.12 -10.57 23.96
CA ALA A 279 -6.76 -10.21 23.59
C ALA A 279 -6.35 -8.79 24.03
N LEU A 280 -7.30 -7.93 24.44
CA LEU A 280 -7.01 -6.55 24.86
C LEU A 280 -6.04 -6.49 26.04
N GLU A 281 -6.05 -7.49 26.92
CA GLU A 281 -5.19 -7.56 28.09
C GLU A 281 -3.82 -8.17 27.80
N GLN A 282 -3.62 -8.73 26.61
CA GLN A 282 -2.33 -9.30 26.24
C GLN A 282 -1.27 -8.21 26.02
N PRO A 283 -0.02 -8.41 26.52
CA PRO A 283 1.02 -7.39 26.47
C PRO A 283 1.27 -6.79 25.07
N PRO A 284 1.36 -7.59 23.99
CA PRO A 284 1.58 -7.02 22.65
C PRO A 284 0.44 -6.12 22.17
N VAL A 285 -0.82 -6.46 22.52
CA VAL A 285 -1.98 -5.66 22.14
C VAL A 285 -2.03 -4.36 22.94
N LYS A 286 -1.74 -4.43 24.26
CA LYS A 286 -1.62 -3.23 25.11
C LYS A 286 -0.53 -2.30 24.61
N ALA A 287 0.64 -2.83 24.29
CA ALA A 287 1.75 -2.04 23.75
C ALA A 287 1.36 -1.34 22.43
N LEU A 288 0.66 -2.04 21.53
CA LEU A 288 0.15 -1.42 20.32
C LEU A 288 -0.84 -0.29 20.62
N LEU A 289 -1.82 -0.52 21.49
CA LEU A 289 -2.82 0.49 21.87
C LEU A 289 -2.18 1.75 22.49
N GLN A 290 -1.07 1.60 23.20
CA GLN A 290 -0.29 2.71 23.75
C GLN A 290 0.52 3.45 22.69
N ALA A 291 1.00 2.74 21.67
CA ALA A 291 1.79 3.32 20.58
C ALA A 291 0.94 4.07 19.54
N LEU A 292 -0.30 3.61 19.30
CA LEU A 292 -1.19 4.18 18.29
C LEU A 292 -1.39 5.71 18.40
N PRO A 293 -1.59 6.30 19.60
CA PRO A 293 -1.77 7.76 19.74
C PRO A 293 -0.59 8.60 19.31
N ASN A 294 0.60 8.05 19.41
CA ASN A 294 1.86 8.73 19.16
C ASN A 294 2.40 8.51 17.74
N LEU A 295 1.63 7.86 16.87
CA LEU A 295 2.02 7.72 15.46
C LEU A 295 2.12 9.11 14.82
N PRO A 296 3.21 9.40 14.10
CA PRO A 296 3.32 10.63 13.33
C PRO A 296 2.17 10.72 12.34
N HIS A 297 1.39 11.79 12.45
CA HIS A 297 0.23 12.01 11.59
C HIS A 297 0.64 12.07 10.12
N ALA A 298 0.14 11.16 9.32
CA ALA A 298 0.24 11.25 7.87
C ALA A 298 -0.90 12.13 7.33
N SER A 299 -0.55 13.06 6.47
CA SER A 299 -1.41 14.17 6.01
C SER A 299 -2.81 13.78 5.55
N VAL A 300 -3.85 14.42 6.13
CA VAL A 300 -5.25 14.43 5.66
C VAL A 300 -5.41 15.61 4.71
N PRO A 301 -6.10 15.54 3.58
CA PRO A 301 -6.57 16.70 2.86
C PRO A 301 -7.48 17.54 3.76
N GLN A 302 -7.34 18.88 3.70
CA GLN A 302 -8.13 19.82 4.49
C GLN A 302 -9.64 19.54 4.36
N GLY A 303 -10.30 19.32 5.50
CA GLY A 303 -11.76 19.06 5.56
C GLY A 303 -12.20 18.11 6.66
N SER A 304 -11.31 17.63 7.53
CA SER A 304 -11.65 16.75 8.67
C SER A 304 -11.64 17.52 9.99
N ASP A 305 -12.59 17.16 10.83
CA ASP A 305 -12.77 17.69 12.19
C ASP A 305 -11.48 17.63 13.02
N GLU A 306 -11.24 18.67 13.80
CA GLU A 306 -9.99 18.98 14.52
C GLU A 306 -9.63 18.03 15.67
N HIS A 307 -10.26 16.85 15.80
CA HIS A 307 -10.05 15.95 16.92
C HIS A 307 -9.69 14.54 16.41
N GLY A 308 -8.42 14.28 16.34
CA GLY A 308 -7.91 12.93 16.07
C GLY A 308 -8.02 12.05 17.31
N ASN A 309 -8.90 11.07 17.30
CA ASN A 309 -9.14 10.14 18.40
C ASN A 309 -9.03 8.68 17.93
N VAL A 310 -8.29 7.82 18.66
CA VAL A 310 -8.42 6.35 18.50
C VAL A 310 -9.76 5.96 19.11
N GLU A 311 -10.70 5.62 18.25
CA GLU A 311 -12.04 5.26 18.69
C GLU A 311 -12.14 3.75 18.85
N LEU A 312 -12.25 3.29 20.10
CA LEU A 312 -12.62 1.91 20.39
C LEU A 312 -14.12 1.77 20.21
N ARG A 313 -14.56 1.11 19.15
CA ARG A 313 -15.99 0.92 18.86
C ARG A 313 -16.44 -0.51 19.03
N ARG A 314 -17.68 -0.71 19.51
CA ARG A 314 -18.41 -1.96 19.41
C ARG A 314 -19.03 -2.07 18.02
N TRP A 315 -18.86 -3.22 17.37
CA TRP A 315 -19.58 -3.50 16.14
C TRP A 315 -21.05 -3.80 16.46
N SER A 316 -21.99 -3.13 15.74
CA SER A 316 -23.43 -3.37 15.84
C SER A 316 -23.98 -3.82 14.49
N PRO A 317 -24.81 -4.90 14.43
CA PRO A 317 -25.41 -5.37 13.18
C PRO A 317 -26.44 -4.41 12.57
N ALA A 318 -26.94 -3.46 13.35
CA ALA A 318 -28.01 -2.52 12.95
C ALA A 318 -27.53 -1.27 12.22
N GLY A 319 -26.35 -1.30 11.60
CA GLY A 319 -25.89 -0.23 10.71
C GLY A 319 -25.30 1.01 11.39
N GLY A 320 -25.07 0.97 12.69
CA GLY A 320 -24.40 2.04 13.42
C GLY A 320 -23.21 1.54 14.21
N ILE A 321 -22.07 2.19 14.01
CA ILE A 321 -20.92 2.02 14.91
C ILE A 321 -21.19 2.90 16.12
N GLY A 322 -21.72 2.33 17.22
CA GLY A 322 -21.93 3.03 18.49
C GLY A 322 -20.61 3.15 19.25
N GLY A 323 -20.24 4.34 19.71
CA GLY A 323 -18.96 4.63 20.34
C GLY A 323 -19.06 4.87 21.83
N ASP A 324 -18.10 4.33 22.58
CA ASP A 324 -17.60 4.95 23.81
C ASP A 324 -16.35 5.74 23.39
N HIS A 325 -16.40 7.07 23.46
CA HIS A 325 -15.30 7.93 23.07
C HIS A 325 -14.16 7.85 24.08
N VAL A 326 -13.00 7.38 23.62
CA VAL A 326 -11.72 7.72 24.24
C VAL A 326 -11.00 8.65 23.26
N PRO A 327 -10.75 9.92 23.62
CA PRO A 327 -10.15 10.89 22.71
C PRO A 327 -8.66 10.60 22.50
N LEU A 328 -8.26 10.31 21.28
CA LEU A 328 -6.87 10.20 20.87
C LEU A 328 -6.74 10.69 19.42
N GLY A 329 -5.91 11.73 19.25
CA GLY A 329 -5.74 12.44 18.00
C GLY A 329 -5.07 11.65 16.88
N PHE A 330 -5.79 11.36 15.81
CA PHE A 330 -5.24 10.73 14.62
C PHE A 330 -5.83 11.30 13.33
N ALA A 331 -5.02 11.94 12.58
CA ALA A 331 -5.02 11.92 11.12
C ALA A 331 -3.80 12.67 10.58
N HIS A 332 -3.17 12.15 9.57
CA HIS A 332 -2.21 12.81 8.67
C HIS A 332 -0.70 12.62 8.89
N ARG A 333 -0.07 11.85 8.07
CA ARG A 333 1.26 11.94 7.40
C ARG A 333 1.88 10.57 7.09
N VAL A 334 1.36 9.80 6.12
CA VAL A 334 2.06 8.60 5.63
C VAL A 334 2.82 8.90 4.31
N VAL A 335 2.43 9.95 3.58
CA VAL A 335 3.05 10.25 2.27
C VAL A 335 4.42 10.90 2.39
N ASP A 336 4.66 11.73 3.40
CA ASP A 336 5.96 12.39 3.59
C ASP A 336 7.01 11.51 4.30
N ALA A 337 6.58 10.56 5.15
CA ALA A 337 7.50 9.63 5.81
C ALA A 337 8.18 8.67 4.82
N ALA A 338 7.48 8.24 3.78
CA ALA A 338 8.06 7.40 2.73
C ALA A 338 9.13 8.16 1.89
N LYS A 339 8.94 9.48 1.68
CA LYS A 339 9.93 10.32 0.98
C LYS A 339 11.15 10.64 1.86
N THR A 340 10.95 10.81 3.17
CA THR A 340 12.03 11.16 4.11
C THR A 340 12.84 9.93 4.50
N ALA A 341 12.22 8.78 4.72
CA ALA A 341 12.92 7.52 5.05
C ALA A 341 13.81 7.04 3.90
N GLY A 342 13.38 7.19 2.64
CA GLY A 342 14.21 6.88 1.48
C GLY A 342 15.43 7.79 1.33
N ARG A 343 15.34 9.07 1.73
CA ARG A 343 16.46 10.01 1.69
C ARG A 343 17.44 9.83 2.86
N ASP A 344 16.97 9.48 4.04
CA ASP A 344 17.83 9.27 5.21
C ASP A 344 18.55 7.93 5.18
N GLN A 345 17.96 6.87 4.63
CA GLN A 345 18.67 5.61 4.39
C GLN A 345 19.80 5.76 3.35
N LEU A 346 19.59 6.58 2.31
CA LEU A 346 20.63 6.92 1.34
C LEU A 346 21.75 7.79 1.93
N ARG A 347 21.45 8.63 2.93
CA ARG A 347 22.48 9.41 3.64
C ARG A 347 23.27 8.56 4.64
N ARG A 348 22.64 7.63 5.36
CA ARG A 348 23.31 6.72 6.31
C ARG A 348 24.20 5.70 5.59
N ALA A 349 23.77 5.16 4.46
CA ALA A 349 24.61 4.30 3.63
C ALA A 349 25.86 5.01 3.05
N ARG A 350 25.80 6.33 2.84
CA ARG A 350 26.96 7.13 2.40
C ARG A 350 27.91 7.52 3.56
N GLY A 351 27.43 7.55 4.80
CA GLY A 351 28.26 7.88 5.98
C GLY A 351 29.13 6.74 6.49
N SER A 352 28.78 5.47 6.21
CA SER A 352 29.50 4.29 6.69
C SER A 352 30.62 3.80 5.76
N CYS A 353 30.69 4.30 4.52
CA CYS A 353 31.72 3.89 3.55
C CYS A 353 32.98 4.77 3.56
N GLY A 354 33.06 5.77 4.45
CA GLY A 354 34.13 6.79 4.49
C GLY A 354 35.24 6.55 5.54
N ARG A 355 35.26 5.40 6.26
CA ARG A 355 36.33 5.11 7.22
C ARG A 355 36.81 3.66 7.18
N ALA A 356 37.41 3.26 6.09
CA ALA A 356 38.27 2.07 6.05
C ALA A 356 39.38 2.31 5.03
N GLY A 357 40.39 3.07 5.43
CA GLY A 357 41.52 3.34 4.57
C GLY A 357 42.64 4.05 5.30
N GLN A 358 43.14 3.48 6.41
CA GLN A 358 44.46 3.73 6.94
C GLN A 358 44.80 2.65 7.99
N TYR A 359 45.31 1.51 7.54
CA TYR A 359 46.35 0.75 8.22
C TYR A 359 47.06 -0.09 7.17
N ARG A 360 48.36 0.19 7.01
CA ARG A 360 49.44 -0.43 6.23
C ARG A 360 49.15 -1.76 5.51
#